data_531dc90093216c5dc378e616020c7abf
#
_entry.id   531dc90093216c5dc378e616020c7abf
#
_cell.length_a   1.000
_cell.length_b   1.000
_cell.length_c   1.000
_cell.angle_alpha   90.00
_cell.angle_beta   90.00
_cell.angle_gamma   90.00
#
_symmetry.space_group_name_H-M   'P 1'
#
loop_
_entity.id
_entity.type
_entity.pdbx_description
1 polymer ?
#
loop_
_entity_poly.entity_id
_entity_poly.type
_entity_poly.pdbx_seq_one_letter_code
_entity_poly.pdbx_strand_id
1 'polypeptide(L)'
;MANALQELVKSRLEQQGWSYGDVARRGGIPRSTVHHLATAGRVTRMPQQATLEGLARGLELPLDTVRRAAAEACGIHLYFEETPGTTADPEVATLIASVQRLSPADLRHVTALVESLLR
;
A
#
# COMPACT_ATOMS: atom_id res chain seq x y z
N MET A 1 -8.51 17.45 6.52
CA MET A 1 -7.44 16.61 7.07
C MET A 1 -6.48 16.18 5.97
N ALA A 2 -5.21 16.17 6.26
CA ALA A 2 -4.22 15.67 5.32
C ALA A 2 -4.37 14.16 5.16
N ASN A 3 -4.21 13.66 3.94
CA ASN A 3 -4.21 12.23 3.69
C ASN A 3 -2.78 11.67 3.74
N ALA A 4 -2.66 10.35 3.74
CA ALA A 4 -1.37 9.68 3.89
C ALA A 4 -0.37 10.06 2.78
N LEU A 5 -0.84 10.18 1.54
CA LEU A 5 0.02 10.55 0.43
C LEU A 5 0.50 11.99 0.55
N GLN A 6 -0.41 12.90 0.91
CA GLN A 6 -0.09 14.30 1.11
C GLN A 6 0.97 14.47 2.20
N GLU A 7 0.80 13.78 3.32
CA GLU A 7 1.75 13.83 4.42
C GLU A 7 3.11 13.27 4.03
N LEU A 8 3.12 12.17 3.28
CA LEU A 8 4.36 11.55 2.81
C LEU A 8 5.15 12.52 1.92
N VAL A 9 4.48 13.14 0.95
CA VAL A 9 5.12 14.08 0.04
C VAL A 9 5.66 15.30 0.80
N LYS A 10 4.82 15.93 1.61
CA LYS A 10 5.23 17.11 2.37
C LYS A 10 6.36 16.83 3.35
N SER A 11 6.27 15.73 4.06
CA SER A 11 7.27 15.33 5.02
C SER A 11 8.63 15.13 4.35
N ARG A 12 8.64 14.47 3.20
CA ARG A 12 9.88 14.23 2.47
C ARG A 12 10.47 15.50 1.92
N LEU A 13 9.64 16.41 1.40
CA LEU A 13 10.10 17.71 0.93
C LEU A 13 10.75 18.51 2.04
N GLU A 14 10.16 18.54 3.22
CA GLU A 14 10.71 19.24 4.37
C GLU A 14 12.02 18.61 4.83
N GLN A 15 12.10 17.30 4.89
CA GLN A 15 13.31 16.59 5.32
C GLN A 15 14.49 16.87 4.40
N GLN A 16 14.24 16.97 3.11
CA GLN A 16 15.30 17.13 2.12
C GLN A 16 15.48 18.57 1.62
N GLY A 17 14.56 19.45 1.96
CA GLY A 17 14.59 20.82 1.46
C GLY A 17 14.30 20.93 -0.03
N TRP A 18 13.51 20.00 -0.57
CA TRP A 18 13.15 20.00 -2.00
C TRP A 18 11.89 20.80 -2.26
N SER A 19 11.78 21.32 -3.49
CA SER A 19 10.56 21.96 -3.98
C SER A 19 9.75 20.94 -4.81
N TYR A 20 8.52 21.32 -5.13
CA TYR A 20 7.69 20.48 -6.04
C TYR A 20 8.37 20.31 -7.39
N GLY A 21 9.03 21.37 -7.88
CA GLY A 21 9.76 21.31 -9.14
C GLY A 21 10.94 20.34 -9.10
N ASP A 22 11.63 20.25 -7.97
CA ASP A 22 12.73 19.30 -7.79
C ASP A 22 12.23 17.87 -7.90
N VAL A 23 11.14 17.55 -7.23
CA VAL A 23 10.54 16.22 -7.28
C VAL A 23 10.06 15.90 -8.68
N ALA A 24 9.43 16.87 -9.34
CA ALA A 24 8.93 16.71 -10.71
C ALA A 24 10.05 16.37 -11.68
N ARG A 25 11.16 17.08 -11.60
CA ARG A 25 12.32 16.86 -12.47
C ARG A 25 12.95 15.49 -12.24
N ARG A 26 13.13 15.11 -10.99
CA ARG A 26 13.73 13.81 -10.64
C ARG A 26 12.85 12.66 -11.05
N GLY A 27 11.54 12.83 -10.89
CA GLY A 27 10.59 11.79 -11.19
C GLY A 27 10.12 11.72 -12.63
N GLY A 28 10.42 12.77 -13.41
CA GLY A 28 9.93 12.84 -14.78
C GLY A 28 8.42 13.00 -14.88
N ILE A 29 7.80 13.63 -13.88
CA ILE A 29 6.36 13.90 -13.85
C ILE A 29 6.09 15.40 -13.82
N PRO A 30 4.89 15.86 -14.23
CA PRO A 30 4.59 17.29 -14.21
C PRO A 30 4.60 17.87 -12.78
N ARG A 31 5.08 19.08 -12.65
CA ARG A 31 5.07 19.79 -11.38
C ARG A 31 3.65 19.95 -10.83
N SER A 32 2.70 20.20 -11.70
CA SER A 32 1.29 20.32 -11.32
C SER A 32 0.78 19.04 -10.66
N THR A 33 1.24 17.89 -11.14
CA THR A 33 0.87 16.60 -10.53
C THR A 33 1.44 16.48 -9.12
N VAL A 34 2.70 16.85 -8.93
CA VAL A 34 3.33 16.83 -7.60
C VAL A 34 2.59 17.77 -6.65
N HIS A 35 2.31 18.98 -7.12
CA HIS A 35 1.59 19.98 -6.34
C HIS A 35 0.20 19.47 -5.96
N HIS A 36 -0.52 18.87 -6.90
CA HIS A 36 -1.84 18.32 -6.65
C HIS A 36 -1.79 17.23 -5.58
N LEU A 37 -0.87 16.29 -5.70
CA LEU A 37 -0.74 15.20 -4.73
C LEU A 37 -0.32 15.70 -3.34
N ALA A 38 0.41 16.82 -3.28
CA ALA A 38 0.86 17.39 -2.01
C ALA A 38 -0.18 18.27 -1.35
N THR A 39 -1.15 18.79 -2.08
CA THR A 39 -2.11 19.76 -1.56
C THR A 39 -3.56 19.28 -1.56
N ALA A 40 -3.88 18.27 -2.36
CA ALA A 40 -5.24 17.72 -2.40
C ALA A 40 -5.56 17.05 -1.07
N GLY A 41 -6.60 17.52 -0.40
CA GLY A 41 -7.04 16.94 0.86
C GLY A 41 -7.76 15.61 0.69
N ARG A 42 -8.13 15.28 -0.52
CA ARG A 42 -8.89 14.07 -0.82
C ARG A 42 -8.45 13.49 -2.15
N VAL A 43 -8.10 12.23 -2.12
CA VAL A 43 -7.76 11.48 -3.34
C VAL A 43 -8.91 10.51 -3.60
N THR A 44 -9.66 10.76 -4.68
CA THR A 44 -10.82 9.95 -5.01
C THR A 44 -10.49 8.79 -5.92
N ARG A 45 -9.34 8.84 -6.56
CA ARG A 45 -8.91 7.83 -7.52
C ARG A 45 -7.44 7.54 -7.33
N MET A 46 -7.07 6.27 -7.38
CA MET A 46 -5.68 5.85 -7.31
C MET A 46 -4.90 6.45 -8.49
N PRO A 47 -3.77 7.12 -8.24
CA PRO A 47 -2.93 7.61 -9.33
C PRO A 47 -2.44 6.47 -10.22
N GLN A 48 -2.14 6.79 -11.47
CA GLN A 48 -1.60 5.81 -12.39
C GLN A 48 -0.24 5.31 -11.91
N GLN A 49 0.10 4.09 -12.27
CA GLN A 49 1.36 3.49 -11.85
C GLN A 49 2.57 4.33 -12.27
N ALA A 50 2.56 4.85 -13.50
CA ALA A 50 3.65 5.71 -13.97
C ALA A 50 3.83 6.94 -13.08
N THR A 51 2.73 7.53 -12.60
CA THR A 51 2.78 8.67 -11.69
C THR A 51 3.37 8.27 -10.34
N LEU A 52 2.98 7.11 -9.82
CA LEU A 52 3.52 6.61 -8.55
C LEU A 52 4.99 6.29 -8.66
N GLU A 53 5.42 5.69 -9.76
CA GLU A 53 6.83 5.40 -10.02
C GLU A 53 7.64 6.68 -10.11
N GLY A 54 7.13 7.68 -10.84
CA GLY A 54 7.77 8.98 -10.94
C GLY A 54 7.87 9.67 -9.59
N LEU A 55 6.81 9.63 -8.81
CA LEU A 55 6.80 10.23 -7.47
C LEU A 55 7.79 9.53 -6.55
N ALA A 56 7.83 8.21 -6.57
CA ALA A 56 8.79 7.43 -5.76
C ALA A 56 10.21 7.80 -6.12
N ARG A 57 10.51 7.90 -7.40
CA ARG A 57 11.83 8.29 -7.90
C ARG A 57 12.18 9.71 -7.49
N GLY A 58 11.21 10.62 -7.64
CA GLY A 58 11.41 12.02 -7.28
C GLY A 58 11.60 12.24 -5.79
N LEU A 59 10.94 11.45 -4.97
CA LEU A 59 11.07 11.52 -3.52
C LEU A 59 12.21 10.67 -2.98
N GLU A 60 12.82 9.85 -3.82
CA GLU A 60 13.84 8.87 -3.43
C GLU A 60 13.33 7.89 -2.38
N LEU A 61 12.13 7.41 -2.59
CA LEU A 61 11.48 6.42 -1.73
C LEU A 61 11.17 5.15 -2.51
N PRO A 62 11.05 4.01 -1.81
CA PRO A 62 10.61 2.79 -2.47
C PRO A 62 9.20 2.94 -3.05
N LEU A 63 8.96 2.34 -4.20
CA LEU A 63 7.66 2.39 -4.85
C LEU A 63 6.55 1.85 -3.95
N ASP A 64 6.82 0.80 -3.20
CA ASP A 64 5.84 0.21 -2.29
C ASP A 64 5.37 1.20 -1.22
N THR A 65 6.29 2.02 -0.72
CA THR A 65 5.96 3.06 0.28
C THR A 65 4.99 4.07 -0.31
N VAL A 66 5.28 4.55 -1.52
CA VAL A 66 4.44 5.52 -2.22
C VAL A 66 3.08 4.91 -2.57
N ARG A 67 3.09 3.70 -3.09
CA ARG A 67 1.87 2.99 -3.47
C ARG A 67 0.95 2.78 -2.27
N ARG A 68 1.52 2.38 -1.14
CA ARG A 68 0.76 2.17 0.08
C ARG A 68 0.13 3.46 0.59
N ALA A 69 0.90 4.55 0.59
CA ALA A 69 0.38 5.86 0.99
C ALA A 69 -0.74 6.33 0.07
N ALA A 70 -0.60 6.11 -1.24
CA ALA A 70 -1.63 6.47 -2.21
C ALA A 70 -2.91 5.66 -1.99
N ALA A 71 -2.77 4.37 -1.72
CA ALA A 71 -3.92 3.52 -1.46
C ALA A 71 -4.66 3.94 -0.19
N GLU A 72 -3.94 4.26 0.86
CA GLU A 72 -4.55 4.76 2.10
C GLU A 72 -5.26 6.08 1.85
N ALA A 73 -4.67 6.95 1.04
CA ALA A 73 -5.27 8.24 0.71
C ALA A 73 -6.59 8.08 -0.06
N CYS A 74 -6.70 7.02 -0.86
CA CYS A 74 -7.93 6.70 -1.58
C CYS A 74 -8.95 5.94 -0.74
N GLY A 75 -8.63 5.63 0.51
CA GLY A 75 -9.48 4.83 1.35
C GLY A 75 -9.39 3.33 1.07
N ILE A 76 -8.42 2.92 0.27
CA ILE A 76 -8.19 1.50 -0.02
C ILE A 76 -7.24 0.97 1.04
N HIS A 77 -7.71 0.01 1.81
CA HIS A 77 -6.87 -0.61 2.82
C HIS A 77 -6.16 -1.80 2.20
N LEU A 78 -4.84 -1.69 2.11
CA LEU A 78 -4.01 -2.75 1.56
C LEU A 78 -3.55 -3.63 2.72
N TYR A 79 -4.23 -4.74 2.90
CA TYR A 79 -3.94 -5.66 3.99
C TYR A 79 -3.04 -6.80 3.57
N PHE A 80 -2.10 -6.56 2.68
CA PHE A 80 -1.20 -7.60 2.19
C PHE A 80 -0.36 -8.24 3.29
N GLU A 81 -0.07 -7.47 4.30
CA GLU A 81 0.73 -7.92 5.43
C GLU A 81 -0.12 -8.41 6.56
N GLU A 82 -1.39 -8.10 6.49
CA GLU A 82 -2.32 -8.54 7.50
C GLU A 82 -2.91 -9.87 7.07
N THR A 83 -3.41 -10.55 8.06
CA THR A 83 -4.01 -11.84 7.79
C THR A 83 -5.16 -11.70 6.82
N PRO A 84 -5.26 -12.64 5.88
CA PRO A 84 -6.40 -12.69 4.97
C PRO A 84 -7.74 -12.75 5.67
N GLY A 85 -7.73 -12.94 6.96
CA GLY A 85 -8.92 -12.96 7.79
C GLY A 85 -9.70 -11.66 7.85
N THR A 86 -9.20 -10.63 7.20
CA THR A 86 -9.94 -9.39 7.02
C THR A 86 -11.13 -9.57 6.09
N THR A 87 -11.21 -10.69 5.42
CA THR A 87 -12.43 -11.04 4.71
C THR A 87 -13.57 -11.13 5.72
N ALA A 88 -14.75 -10.81 5.28
CA ALA A 88 -15.91 -10.75 6.14
C ALA A 88 -16.40 -12.12 6.63
N ASP A 89 -15.74 -13.22 6.29
CA ASP A 89 -16.17 -14.55 6.67
C ASP A 89 -15.54 -14.98 7.99
N PRO A 90 -16.34 -15.05 9.07
CA PRO A 90 -15.82 -15.47 10.38
C PRO A 90 -15.39 -16.93 10.43
N GLU A 91 -15.92 -17.79 9.56
CA GLU A 91 -15.50 -19.18 9.51
C GLU A 91 -14.07 -19.32 9.01
N VAL A 92 -13.71 -18.52 7.99
CA VAL A 92 -12.36 -18.50 7.46
C VAL A 92 -11.40 -17.98 8.52
N ALA A 93 -11.76 -16.92 9.22
CA ALA A 93 -10.92 -16.34 10.27
C ALA A 93 -10.69 -17.35 11.40
N THR A 94 -11.72 -18.10 11.79
CA THR A 94 -11.61 -19.12 12.82
C THR A 94 -10.70 -20.27 12.36
N LEU A 95 -10.83 -20.66 11.10
CA LEU A 95 -10.00 -21.72 10.54
C LEU A 95 -8.51 -21.31 10.54
N ILE A 96 -8.21 -20.09 10.12
CA ILE A 96 -6.85 -19.58 10.11
C ILE A 96 -6.26 -19.58 11.52
N ALA A 97 -7.01 -19.10 12.50
CA ALA A 97 -6.58 -19.08 13.89
C ALA A 97 -6.31 -20.49 14.42
N SER A 98 -7.16 -21.44 14.06
CA SER A 98 -7.00 -22.83 14.47
C SER A 98 -5.76 -23.48 13.83
N VAL A 99 -5.53 -23.22 12.55
CA VAL A 99 -4.39 -23.73 11.82
C VAL A 99 -3.07 -23.27 12.44
N GLN A 100 -3.04 -22.03 12.90
CA GLN A 100 -1.84 -21.45 13.52
C GLN A 100 -1.44 -22.14 14.82
N ARG A 101 -2.36 -22.86 15.44
CA ARG A 101 -2.10 -23.60 16.68
C ARG A 101 -1.63 -25.03 16.44
N LEU A 102 -1.65 -25.49 15.21
CA LEU A 102 -1.30 -26.85 14.89
C LEU A 102 0.21 -27.07 14.89
N SER A 103 0.63 -28.31 15.23
CA SER A 103 2.00 -28.73 15.06
C SER A 103 2.35 -28.83 13.58
N PRO A 104 3.66 -28.83 13.20
CA PRO A 104 4.04 -29.00 11.80
C PRO A 104 3.50 -30.28 11.17
N ALA A 105 3.42 -31.37 11.93
CA ALA A 105 2.88 -32.63 11.43
C ALA A 105 1.39 -32.51 11.12
N ASP A 106 0.64 -31.87 12.01
CA ASP A 106 -0.78 -31.65 11.85
C ASP A 106 -1.06 -30.70 10.68
N LEU A 107 -0.22 -29.68 10.50
CA LEU A 107 -0.32 -28.78 9.38
C LEU A 107 -0.21 -29.49 8.04
N ARG A 108 0.67 -30.49 7.95
CA ARG A 108 0.81 -31.30 6.74
C ARG A 108 -0.47 -32.08 6.43
N HIS A 109 -1.10 -32.63 7.46
CA HIS A 109 -2.36 -33.33 7.29
C HIS A 109 -3.46 -32.41 6.79
N VAL A 110 -3.56 -31.21 7.37
CA VAL A 110 -4.55 -30.21 6.95
C VAL A 110 -4.27 -29.75 5.53
N THR A 111 -3.01 -29.52 5.18
CA THR A 111 -2.62 -29.12 3.83
C THR A 111 -3.04 -30.17 2.82
N ALA A 112 -2.77 -31.44 3.10
CA ALA A 112 -3.16 -32.54 2.23
C ALA A 112 -4.68 -32.60 2.05
N LEU A 113 -5.43 -32.39 3.12
CA LEU A 113 -6.89 -32.37 3.07
C LEU A 113 -7.40 -31.23 2.21
N VAL A 114 -6.85 -30.04 2.38
CA VAL A 114 -7.24 -28.86 1.58
C VAL A 114 -6.95 -29.09 0.10
N GLU A 115 -5.79 -29.63 -0.22
CA GLU A 115 -5.43 -29.94 -1.60
C GLU A 115 -6.39 -30.97 -2.22
N SER A 116 -6.79 -31.94 -1.43
CA SER A 116 -7.75 -32.95 -1.87
C SER A 116 -9.10 -32.32 -2.20
N LEU A 117 -9.53 -31.36 -1.41
CA LEU A 117 -10.80 -30.65 -1.62
C LEU A 117 -10.77 -29.71 -2.82
N LEU A 118 -9.59 -29.24 -3.19
CA LEU A 118 -9.41 -28.32 -4.32
C LEU A 118 -9.29 -29.01 -5.67
N ARG A 119 -9.17 -30.33 -5.70
CA ARG A 119 -9.08 -31.10 -6.93
C ARG A 119 -10.42 -31.31 -7.60
#